data_640ac669f4a3122043687c82228b539d
#
_entry.id   640ac669f4a3122043687c82228b539d
#
_cell.length_a   1.000
_cell.length_b   1.000
_cell.length_c   1.000
_cell.angle_alpha   90.00
_cell.angle_beta   90.00
_cell.angle_gamma   90.00
#
_symmetry.space_group_name_H-M   'P 1'
#
loop_
_entity.id
_entity.type
_entity.pdbx_description
1 polymer ?
#
loop_
_entity_poly.entity_id
_entity_poly.type
_entity_poly.pdbx_seq_one_letter_code
_entity_poly.pdbx_strand_id
1 'polypeptide(L)'
;MSSKSTKTSFGLSPIFIVVLALLTAIAPLATDMYLAALPAVAENLNTTSTNASLTLSAFMVGMALGQLVVGPLSDKTGRRKPLLIGAVVCFIATVACGFAPNIELLIFARFMMGFTGSIGAVLARSIVADTTEGLATAKLMGVMMMINGFAPVLAPLFGGWVLSWGSWRDIFHVLGVVTAIMMLGVIFVIKETLPVEERYQGTALSVYSELPKVFKIRRYMGFMLTMCFAFGALFSYISGSTFVLQKILGLSETQFTIVFGVNSIGIVLFSAIATKLVGRVAQRRIVNVGVISMLVVSSLLLVSFLVGISLVPTLVLLFLLTSSCGLIFGNASALALNEARHMAGSASAVMGTVQAMLGALAAPLVSFAGEHEYLPMGFSIFGFAVLTALVLWTTPRKDSDYSADGKSHGAGEGQGTPAAGH
;
A
#
# COMPACT_ATOMS: atom_id res chain seq x y z
N MET A 1 -41.54 6.02 -17.00
CA MET A 1 -41.75 5.27 -15.75
C MET A 1 -40.37 4.82 -15.29
N SER A 2 -39.84 5.55 -14.32
CA SER A 2 -38.50 5.26 -13.75
C SER A 2 -38.62 4.09 -12.80
N SER A 3 -38.08 2.94 -13.19
CA SER A 3 -37.88 1.80 -12.29
C SER A 3 -36.82 2.19 -11.24
N LYS A 4 -37.29 2.60 -10.06
CA LYS A 4 -36.45 2.66 -8.87
C LYS A 4 -36.02 1.21 -8.58
N SER A 5 -34.81 0.84 -9.00
CA SER A 5 -34.12 -0.34 -8.48
C SER A 5 -34.08 -0.18 -6.97
N THR A 6 -34.86 -0.96 -6.27
CA THR A 6 -34.77 -1.16 -4.82
C THR A 6 -33.43 -1.86 -4.55
N LYS A 7 -32.35 -1.07 -4.46
CA LYS A 7 -31.13 -1.57 -3.83
C LYS A 7 -31.53 -2.02 -2.44
N THR A 8 -31.61 -3.33 -2.25
CA THR A 8 -31.86 -3.95 -0.96
C THR A 8 -30.82 -3.37 -0.01
N SER A 9 -31.29 -2.58 0.95
CA SER A 9 -30.51 -2.15 2.09
C SER A 9 -30.05 -3.44 2.80
N PHE A 10 -28.93 -3.99 2.35
CA PHE A 10 -28.19 -4.98 3.11
C PHE A 10 -27.78 -4.28 4.39
N GLY A 11 -28.53 -4.49 5.47
CA GLY A 11 -28.20 -3.94 6.76
C GLY A 11 -26.72 -4.19 7.00
N LEU A 12 -25.94 -3.14 7.27
CA LEU A 12 -24.52 -3.21 7.58
C LEU A 12 -24.33 -4.06 8.83
N SER A 13 -24.37 -5.39 8.65
CA SER A 13 -24.19 -6.29 9.78
C SER A 13 -22.74 -6.15 10.26
N PRO A 14 -22.47 -6.16 11.56
CA PRO A 14 -21.11 -6.10 12.08
C PRO A 14 -20.20 -7.17 11.47
N ILE A 15 -20.74 -8.35 11.18
CA ILE A 15 -20.00 -9.46 10.55
C ILE A 15 -19.56 -9.08 9.12
N PHE A 16 -20.42 -8.42 8.34
CA PHE A 16 -20.07 -7.95 7.00
C PHE A 16 -18.89 -6.96 7.05
N ILE A 17 -18.92 -6.02 8.00
CA ILE A 17 -17.84 -5.06 8.20
C ILE A 17 -16.53 -5.77 8.59
N VAL A 18 -16.60 -6.76 9.48
CA VAL A 18 -15.42 -7.55 9.90
C VAL A 18 -14.84 -8.32 8.71
N VAL A 19 -15.65 -8.92 7.85
CA VAL A 19 -15.16 -9.63 6.65
C VAL A 19 -14.45 -8.66 5.69
N LEU A 20 -15.02 -7.48 5.43
CA LEU A 20 -14.38 -6.44 4.61
C LEU A 20 -13.06 -5.94 5.24
N ALA A 21 -13.05 -5.81 6.56
CA ALA A 21 -11.87 -5.45 7.32
C ALA A 21 -10.75 -6.48 7.14
N LEU A 22 -11.05 -7.78 7.29
CA LEU A 22 -10.08 -8.86 7.10
C LEU A 22 -9.56 -8.91 5.66
N LEU A 23 -10.44 -8.77 4.66
CA LEU A 23 -10.05 -8.71 3.24
C LEU A 23 -9.04 -7.59 2.95
N THR A 24 -9.15 -6.47 3.67
CA THR A 24 -8.26 -5.32 3.50
C THR A 24 -6.97 -5.47 4.31
N ALA A 25 -7.05 -6.07 5.51
CA ALA A 25 -5.93 -6.18 6.45
C ALA A 25 -4.94 -7.29 6.08
N ILE A 26 -5.36 -8.31 5.30
CA ILE A 26 -4.52 -9.50 5.08
C ILE A 26 -3.16 -9.17 4.44
N ALA A 27 -3.11 -8.19 3.52
CA ALA A 27 -1.87 -7.84 2.84
C ALA A 27 -0.83 -7.20 3.79
N PRO A 28 -1.14 -6.15 4.57
CA PRO A 28 -0.20 -5.62 5.56
C PRO A 28 0.12 -6.62 6.67
N LEU A 29 -0.85 -7.41 7.15
CA LEU A 29 -0.57 -8.46 8.15
C LEU A 29 0.42 -9.49 7.62
N ALA A 30 0.22 -9.98 6.39
CA ALA A 30 1.09 -10.97 5.75
C ALA A 30 2.51 -10.44 5.48
N THR A 31 2.67 -9.13 5.30
CA THR A 31 3.98 -8.51 5.07
C THR A 31 4.68 -8.22 6.38
N ASP A 32 4.01 -7.49 7.28
CA ASP A 32 4.67 -6.83 8.38
C ASP A 32 4.85 -7.76 9.61
N MET A 33 3.97 -8.75 9.82
CA MET A 33 4.18 -9.78 10.87
C MET A 33 5.41 -10.65 10.59
N TYR A 34 5.74 -10.86 9.31
CA TYR A 34 6.80 -11.75 8.88
C TYR A 34 8.20 -11.10 8.90
N LEU A 35 8.29 -9.76 8.92
CA LEU A 35 9.56 -9.04 8.76
C LEU A 35 10.62 -9.42 9.79
N ALA A 36 10.26 -9.48 11.07
CA ALA A 36 11.19 -9.81 12.15
C ALA A 36 11.78 -11.23 12.01
N ALA A 37 11.09 -12.12 11.28
CA ALA A 37 11.46 -13.51 11.11
C ALA A 37 12.43 -13.78 9.94
N LEU A 38 12.72 -12.81 9.07
CA LEU A 38 13.55 -13.02 7.89
C LEU A 38 14.92 -13.66 8.16
N PRO A 39 15.69 -13.24 9.20
CA PRO A 39 16.95 -13.90 9.51
C PRO A 39 16.78 -15.37 9.91
N ALA A 40 15.76 -15.67 10.72
CA ALA A 40 15.44 -17.04 11.14
C ALA A 40 15.01 -17.92 9.95
N VAL A 41 14.33 -17.35 8.96
CA VAL A 41 13.98 -18.04 7.70
C VAL A 41 15.24 -18.41 6.92
N ALA A 42 16.18 -17.46 6.77
CA ALA A 42 17.43 -17.70 6.06
C ALA A 42 18.24 -18.83 6.72
N GLU A 43 18.38 -18.81 8.03
CA GLU A 43 19.07 -19.83 8.81
C GLU A 43 18.36 -21.19 8.75
N ASN A 44 17.04 -21.22 8.97
CA ASN A 44 16.29 -22.47 9.08
C ASN A 44 16.14 -23.21 7.73
N LEU A 45 16.05 -22.47 6.61
CA LEU A 45 15.99 -23.02 5.27
C LEU A 45 17.37 -23.14 4.60
N ASN A 46 18.47 -22.92 5.35
CA ASN A 46 19.86 -22.96 4.84
C ASN A 46 20.04 -22.17 3.55
N THR A 47 19.56 -20.94 3.52
CA THR A 47 19.58 -20.07 2.34
C THR A 47 20.18 -18.70 2.65
N THR A 48 20.35 -17.87 1.62
CA THR A 48 20.89 -16.52 1.77
C THR A 48 19.81 -15.53 2.22
N SER A 49 20.21 -14.43 2.88
CA SER A 49 19.33 -13.31 3.19
C SER A 49 18.66 -12.71 1.96
N THR A 50 19.37 -12.73 0.82
CA THR A 50 18.82 -12.32 -0.47
C THR A 50 17.60 -13.16 -0.83
N ASN A 51 17.71 -14.49 -0.77
CA ASN A 51 16.61 -15.40 -1.07
C ASN A 51 15.46 -15.25 -0.06
N ALA A 52 15.76 -15.04 1.24
CA ALA A 52 14.73 -14.74 2.23
C ALA A 52 14.00 -13.43 1.91
N SER A 53 14.71 -12.38 1.50
CA SER A 53 14.13 -11.10 1.08
C SER A 53 13.31 -11.22 -0.22
N LEU A 54 13.68 -12.14 -1.14
CA LEU A 54 12.89 -12.42 -2.35
C LEU A 54 11.48 -12.92 -2.05
N THR A 55 11.23 -13.50 -0.87
CA THR A 55 9.87 -13.88 -0.44
C THR A 55 8.95 -12.67 -0.31
N LEU A 56 9.50 -11.50 0.13
CA LEU A 56 8.76 -10.23 0.17
C LEU A 56 8.53 -9.69 -1.24
N SER A 57 9.56 -9.73 -2.09
CA SER A 57 9.44 -9.32 -3.50
C SER A 57 8.39 -10.15 -4.23
N ALA A 58 8.41 -11.47 -4.07
CA ALA A 58 7.45 -12.38 -4.68
C ALA A 58 6.01 -12.05 -4.27
N PHE A 59 5.80 -11.77 -2.97
CA PHE A 59 4.50 -11.32 -2.47
C PHE A 59 4.06 -10.01 -3.13
N MET A 60 4.95 -9.02 -3.24
CA MET A 60 4.67 -7.73 -3.88
C MET A 60 4.38 -7.87 -5.38
N VAL A 61 5.15 -8.69 -6.10
CA VAL A 61 4.87 -9.00 -7.52
C VAL A 61 3.51 -9.66 -7.67
N GLY A 62 3.21 -10.63 -6.80
CA GLY A 62 1.89 -11.26 -6.75
C GLY A 62 0.79 -10.21 -6.56
N MET A 63 0.93 -9.31 -5.59
CA MET A 63 -0.02 -8.22 -5.36
C MET A 63 -0.20 -7.32 -6.58
N ALA A 64 0.89 -6.93 -7.24
CA ALA A 64 0.84 -6.09 -8.43
C ALA A 64 0.01 -6.74 -9.55
N LEU A 65 0.31 -7.99 -9.86
CA LEU A 65 -0.38 -8.73 -10.90
C LEU A 65 -1.84 -9.01 -10.54
N GLY A 66 -2.11 -9.37 -9.28
CA GLY A 66 -3.47 -9.61 -8.81
C GLY A 66 -4.35 -8.36 -8.91
N GLN A 67 -3.83 -7.18 -8.55
CA GLN A 67 -4.56 -5.91 -8.67
C GLN A 67 -4.91 -5.59 -10.14
N LEU A 68 -4.01 -5.87 -11.07
CA LEU A 68 -4.28 -5.66 -12.50
C LEU A 68 -5.38 -6.58 -13.03
N VAL A 69 -5.34 -7.86 -12.66
CA VAL A 69 -6.22 -8.88 -13.23
C VAL A 69 -7.63 -8.83 -12.65
N VAL A 70 -7.74 -8.55 -11.35
CA VAL A 70 -8.98 -8.73 -10.59
C VAL A 70 -10.07 -7.72 -10.96
N GLY A 71 -9.73 -6.46 -11.15
CA GLY A 71 -10.70 -5.42 -11.51
C GLY A 71 -11.54 -5.84 -12.73
N PRO A 72 -10.91 -5.95 -13.90
CA PRO A 72 -11.59 -6.34 -15.14
C PRO A 72 -12.30 -7.70 -15.07
N LEU A 73 -11.67 -8.67 -14.40
CA LEU A 73 -12.25 -10.00 -14.24
C LEU A 73 -13.56 -9.93 -13.45
N SER A 74 -13.58 -9.18 -12.35
CA SER A 74 -14.75 -9.07 -11.48
C SER A 74 -15.88 -8.26 -12.09
N ASP A 75 -15.57 -7.25 -12.92
CA ASP A 75 -16.56 -6.46 -13.65
C ASP A 75 -17.31 -7.33 -14.69
N LYS A 76 -16.68 -8.37 -15.21
CA LYS A 76 -17.26 -9.29 -16.18
C LYS A 76 -17.97 -10.49 -15.52
N THR A 77 -17.35 -11.09 -14.49
CA THR A 77 -17.83 -12.36 -13.90
C THR A 77 -18.73 -12.18 -12.68
N GLY A 78 -18.83 -10.95 -12.17
CA GLY A 78 -19.40 -10.62 -10.87
C GLY A 78 -18.34 -10.62 -9.78
N ARG A 79 -18.65 -10.02 -8.63
CA ARG A 79 -17.69 -9.84 -7.52
C ARG A 79 -17.42 -11.12 -6.75
N ARG A 80 -18.46 -11.91 -6.52
CA ARG A 80 -18.43 -13.06 -5.62
C ARG A 80 -17.52 -14.20 -6.10
N LYS A 81 -17.58 -14.57 -7.39
CA LYS A 81 -16.81 -15.71 -7.91
C LYS A 81 -15.30 -15.52 -7.77
N PRO A 82 -14.69 -14.42 -8.28
CA PRO A 82 -13.24 -14.20 -8.12
C PRO A 82 -12.84 -14.02 -6.65
N LEU A 83 -13.71 -13.44 -5.82
CA LEU A 83 -13.44 -13.28 -4.39
C LEU A 83 -13.39 -14.63 -3.66
N LEU A 84 -14.32 -15.56 -3.94
CA LEU A 84 -14.33 -16.91 -3.37
C LEU A 84 -13.07 -17.69 -3.77
N ILE A 85 -12.75 -17.71 -5.06
CA ILE A 85 -11.54 -18.38 -5.56
C ILE A 85 -10.29 -17.76 -4.91
N GLY A 86 -10.23 -16.44 -4.86
CA GLY A 86 -9.13 -15.72 -4.24
C GLY A 86 -8.97 -16.03 -2.75
N ALA A 87 -10.06 -16.07 -1.99
CA ALA A 87 -10.03 -16.38 -0.56
C ALA A 87 -9.57 -17.82 -0.28
N VAL A 88 -10.06 -18.80 -1.05
CA VAL A 88 -9.64 -20.21 -0.93
C VAL A 88 -8.16 -20.37 -1.27
N VAL A 89 -7.71 -19.82 -2.40
CA VAL A 89 -6.30 -19.93 -2.81
C VAL A 89 -5.39 -19.17 -1.86
N CYS A 90 -5.83 -18.02 -1.34
CA CYS A 90 -5.08 -17.25 -0.32
C CYS A 90 -4.88 -18.09 0.95
N PHE A 91 -5.92 -18.75 1.44
CA PHE A 91 -5.83 -19.66 2.59
C PHE A 91 -4.86 -20.80 2.33
N ILE A 92 -4.99 -21.51 1.19
CA ILE A 92 -4.09 -22.61 0.83
C ILE A 92 -2.65 -22.13 0.73
N ALA A 93 -2.41 -20.99 0.07
CA ALA A 93 -1.07 -20.42 -0.07
C ALA A 93 -0.48 -20.02 1.28
N THR A 94 -1.30 -19.46 2.19
CA THR A 94 -0.85 -19.10 3.55
C THR A 94 -0.44 -20.33 4.34
N VAL A 95 -1.26 -21.40 4.30
CA VAL A 95 -0.93 -22.67 4.94
C VAL A 95 0.34 -23.27 4.32
N ALA A 96 0.47 -23.25 3.00
CA ALA A 96 1.66 -23.74 2.31
C ALA A 96 2.94 -23.00 2.74
N CYS A 97 2.87 -21.70 3.02
CA CYS A 97 4.00 -20.94 3.59
C CYS A 97 4.46 -21.53 4.94
N GLY A 98 3.54 -21.86 5.83
CA GLY A 98 3.86 -22.42 7.16
C GLY A 98 4.50 -23.81 7.09
N PHE A 99 4.20 -24.57 6.06
CA PHE A 99 4.74 -25.94 5.84
C PHE A 99 5.85 -25.99 4.79
N ALA A 100 6.37 -24.86 4.31
CA ALA A 100 7.39 -24.83 3.27
C ALA A 100 8.70 -25.53 3.73
N PRO A 101 9.15 -26.59 3.03
CA PRO A 101 10.38 -27.31 3.35
C PRO A 101 11.64 -26.62 2.80
N ASN A 102 11.49 -25.76 1.80
CA ASN A 102 12.55 -25.05 1.12
C ASN A 102 12.13 -23.63 0.73
N ILE A 103 13.12 -22.83 0.34
CA ILE A 103 12.90 -21.43 0.00
C ILE A 103 12.10 -21.23 -1.29
N GLU A 104 12.25 -22.12 -2.26
CA GLU A 104 11.58 -22.03 -3.56
C GLU A 104 10.06 -22.18 -3.40
N LEU A 105 9.61 -23.16 -2.61
CA LEU A 105 8.18 -23.31 -2.31
C LEU A 105 7.66 -22.12 -1.50
N LEU A 106 8.45 -21.60 -0.56
CA LEU A 106 8.08 -20.42 0.20
C LEU A 106 7.91 -19.20 -0.71
N ILE A 107 8.84 -18.95 -1.63
CA ILE A 107 8.75 -17.85 -2.62
C ILE A 107 7.49 -18.00 -3.48
N PHE A 108 7.23 -19.21 -4.01
CA PHE A 108 6.03 -19.46 -4.81
C PHE A 108 4.73 -19.28 -4.02
N ALA A 109 4.67 -19.82 -2.81
CA ALA A 109 3.50 -19.69 -1.95
C ALA A 109 3.27 -18.21 -1.55
N ARG A 110 4.31 -17.45 -1.27
CA ARG A 110 4.25 -16.01 -1.01
C ARG A 110 3.75 -15.22 -2.23
N PHE A 111 4.20 -15.58 -3.44
CA PHE A 111 3.67 -15.00 -4.67
C PHE A 111 2.16 -15.25 -4.80
N MET A 112 1.72 -16.50 -4.63
CA MET A 112 0.32 -16.87 -4.69
C MET A 112 -0.52 -16.17 -3.61
N MET A 113 0.02 -16.06 -2.39
CA MET A 113 -0.61 -15.34 -1.28
C MET A 113 -0.78 -13.85 -1.60
N GLY A 114 0.23 -13.19 -2.18
CA GLY A 114 0.15 -11.79 -2.62
C GLY A 114 -0.86 -11.60 -3.75
N PHE A 115 -0.81 -12.44 -4.78
CA PHE A 115 -1.72 -12.41 -5.92
C PHE A 115 -3.19 -12.50 -5.46
N THR A 116 -3.49 -13.47 -4.62
CA THR A 116 -4.87 -13.73 -4.17
C THR A 116 -5.30 -12.81 -3.03
N GLY A 117 -4.39 -12.38 -2.15
CA GLY A 117 -4.67 -11.40 -1.11
C GLY A 117 -5.07 -10.03 -1.68
N SER A 118 -4.47 -9.62 -2.80
CA SER A 118 -4.84 -8.38 -3.49
C SER A 118 -6.27 -8.40 -4.04
N ILE A 119 -6.80 -9.59 -4.40
CA ILE A 119 -8.20 -9.80 -4.83
C ILE A 119 -9.15 -9.32 -3.73
N GLY A 120 -8.90 -9.74 -2.50
CA GLY A 120 -9.68 -9.32 -1.34
C GLY A 120 -9.71 -7.81 -1.16
N ALA A 121 -8.55 -7.17 -1.17
CA ALA A 121 -8.42 -5.73 -0.96
C ALA A 121 -9.08 -4.89 -2.07
N VAL A 122 -9.00 -5.31 -3.34
CA VAL A 122 -9.64 -4.64 -4.46
C VAL A 122 -11.16 -4.82 -4.39
N LEU A 123 -11.63 -6.06 -4.23
CA LEU A 123 -13.06 -6.36 -4.27
C LEU A 123 -13.80 -5.87 -3.03
N ALA A 124 -13.15 -5.80 -1.87
CA ALA A 124 -13.76 -5.19 -0.69
C ALA A 124 -14.20 -3.75 -0.97
N ARG A 125 -13.37 -2.95 -1.64
CA ARG A 125 -13.71 -1.57 -2.03
C ARG A 125 -14.84 -1.53 -3.06
N SER A 126 -14.81 -2.42 -4.06
CA SER A 126 -15.87 -2.51 -5.06
C SER A 126 -17.21 -2.91 -4.42
N ILE A 127 -17.22 -3.90 -3.54
CA ILE A 127 -18.42 -4.35 -2.81
C ILE A 127 -19.02 -3.22 -1.97
N VAL A 128 -18.18 -2.42 -1.28
CA VAL A 128 -18.67 -1.23 -0.56
C VAL A 128 -19.33 -0.25 -1.51
N ALA A 129 -18.71 0.04 -2.66
CA ALA A 129 -19.27 0.95 -3.66
C ALA A 129 -20.58 0.42 -4.27
N ASP A 130 -20.68 -0.90 -4.49
CA ASP A 130 -21.87 -1.54 -5.06
C ASP A 130 -23.05 -1.61 -4.06
N THR A 131 -22.76 -1.69 -2.74
CA THR A 131 -23.78 -1.99 -1.71
C THR A 131 -24.21 -0.78 -0.90
N THR A 132 -23.48 0.33 -0.96
CA THR A 132 -23.74 1.52 -0.12
C THR A 132 -23.71 2.82 -0.92
N GLU A 133 -24.40 3.85 -0.42
CA GLU A 133 -24.45 5.19 -1.01
C GLU A 133 -24.18 6.29 0.03
N GLY A 134 -23.67 7.41 -0.47
CA GLY A 134 -23.51 8.64 0.33
C GLY A 134 -22.65 8.45 1.59
N LEU A 135 -23.22 8.79 2.74
CA LEU A 135 -22.51 8.78 4.04
C LEU A 135 -22.09 7.36 4.48
N ALA A 136 -22.87 6.34 4.12
CA ALA A 136 -22.55 4.94 4.47
C ALA A 136 -21.28 4.47 3.74
N THR A 137 -21.16 4.78 2.44
CA THR A 137 -19.96 4.51 1.66
C THR A 137 -18.74 5.22 2.27
N ALA A 138 -18.88 6.51 2.60
CA ALA A 138 -17.79 7.28 3.19
C ALA A 138 -17.33 6.71 4.54
N LYS A 139 -18.27 6.27 5.39
CA LYS A 139 -17.95 5.62 6.67
C LYS A 139 -17.21 4.30 6.49
N LEU A 140 -17.66 3.41 5.61
CA LEU A 140 -17.02 2.12 5.37
C LEU A 140 -15.64 2.27 4.73
N MET A 141 -15.50 3.15 3.74
CA MET A 141 -14.19 3.46 3.16
C MET A 141 -13.25 4.06 4.21
N GLY A 142 -13.76 4.90 5.12
CA GLY A 142 -13.01 5.43 6.25
C GLY A 142 -12.51 4.33 7.20
N VAL A 143 -13.35 3.35 7.52
CA VAL A 143 -12.94 2.18 8.32
C VAL A 143 -11.85 1.38 7.62
N MET A 144 -11.98 1.12 6.32
CA MET A 144 -10.95 0.41 5.55
C MET A 144 -9.61 1.18 5.49
N MET A 145 -9.67 2.51 5.35
CA MET A 145 -8.47 3.36 5.42
C MET A 145 -7.84 3.34 6.81
N MET A 146 -8.64 3.34 7.87
CA MET A 146 -8.16 3.23 9.25
C MET A 146 -7.42 1.91 9.46
N ILE A 147 -7.97 0.78 8.99
CA ILE A 147 -7.34 -0.53 9.06
C ILE A 147 -6.00 -0.54 8.34
N ASN A 148 -5.95 -0.01 7.11
CA ASN A 148 -4.69 0.10 6.36
C ASN A 148 -3.66 1.00 7.06
N GLY A 149 -4.08 2.01 7.81
CA GLY A 149 -3.20 2.89 8.57
C GLY A 149 -2.67 2.25 9.86
N PHE A 150 -3.50 1.46 10.55
CA PHE A 150 -3.11 0.82 11.81
C PHE A 150 -2.44 -0.55 11.64
N ALA A 151 -2.71 -1.26 10.55
CA ALA A 151 -2.15 -2.58 10.31
C ALA A 151 -0.61 -2.60 10.34
N PRO A 152 0.13 -1.66 9.72
CA PRO A 152 1.59 -1.61 9.82
C PRO A 152 2.13 -1.35 11.24
N VAL A 153 1.32 -0.80 12.14
CA VAL A 153 1.70 -0.61 13.55
C VAL A 153 1.49 -1.91 14.34
N LEU A 154 0.35 -2.55 14.14
CA LEU A 154 -0.06 -3.71 14.92
C LEU A 154 0.58 -5.01 14.42
N ALA A 155 0.75 -5.16 13.10
CA ALA A 155 1.23 -6.40 12.52
C ALA A 155 2.63 -6.81 13.01
N PRO A 156 3.65 -5.95 13.07
CA PRO A 156 4.95 -6.33 13.62
C PRO A 156 4.89 -6.70 15.10
N LEU A 157 4.03 -6.00 15.87
CA LEU A 157 3.84 -6.31 17.29
C LEU A 157 3.27 -7.72 17.48
N PHE A 158 2.25 -8.07 16.70
CA PHE A 158 1.70 -9.42 16.68
C PHE A 158 2.72 -10.45 16.16
N GLY A 159 3.47 -10.12 15.12
CA GLY A 159 4.54 -10.97 14.59
C GLY A 159 5.64 -11.25 15.62
N GLY A 160 6.15 -10.20 16.28
CA GLY A 160 7.14 -10.33 17.35
C GLY A 160 6.60 -11.09 18.56
N TRP A 161 5.32 -10.89 18.91
CA TRP A 161 4.68 -11.69 19.97
C TRP A 161 4.61 -13.17 19.62
N VAL A 162 4.22 -13.53 18.38
CA VAL A 162 4.22 -14.92 17.91
C VAL A 162 5.63 -15.51 17.95
N LEU A 163 6.65 -14.79 17.51
CA LEU A 163 8.05 -15.23 17.53
C LEU A 163 8.58 -15.46 18.94
N SER A 164 8.06 -14.76 19.95
CA SER A 164 8.53 -14.92 21.34
C SER A 164 8.22 -16.29 21.96
N TRP A 165 7.27 -17.06 21.39
CA TRP A 165 6.90 -18.39 21.87
C TRP A 165 6.89 -19.47 20.78
N GLY A 166 7.19 -19.10 19.54
CA GLY A 166 7.14 -20.01 18.41
C GLY A 166 8.27 -19.74 17.40
N SER A 167 8.06 -20.23 16.20
CA SER A 167 8.97 -20.09 15.05
C SER A 167 8.38 -19.15 14.00
N TRP A 168 9.16 -18.84 12.96
CA TRP A 168 8.65 -18.10 11.81
C TRP A 168 7.46 -18.80 11.11
N ARG A 169 7.35 -20.12 11.20
CA ARG A 169 6.24 -20.91 10.67
C ARG A 169 4.93 -20.60 11.38
N ASP A 170 5.00 -20.33 12.67
CA ASP A 170 3.82 -20.05 13.50
C ASP A 170 3.17 -18.74 13.13
N ILE A 171 3.92 -17.79 12.56
CA ILE A 171 3.33 -16.58 11.95
C ILE A 171 2.36 -16.96 10.82
N PHE A 172 2.76 -17.91 9.95
CA PHE A 172 1.89 -18.38 8.87
C PHE A 172 0.74 -19.26 9.37
N HIS A 173 0.91 -19.99 10.47
CA HIS A 173 -0.18 -20.72 11.11
C HIS A 173 -1.24 -19.75 11.67
N VAL A 174 -0.81 -18.69 12.36
CA VAL A 174 -1.73 -17.63 12.83
C VAL A 174 -2.40 -16.92 11.66
N LEU A 175 -1.66 -16.54 10.64
CA LEU A 175 -2.24 -15.98 9.41
C LEU A 175 -3.18 -16.97 8.71
N GLY A 176 -2.89 -18.27 8.78
CA GLY A 176 -3.75 -19.35 8.30
C GLY A 176 -5.11 -19.34 8.99
N VAL A 177 -5.14 -19.17 10.30
CA VAL A 177 -6.40 -19.01 11.05
C VAL A 177 -7.15 -17.75 10.61
N VAL A 178 -6.45 -16.62 10.47
CA VAL A 178 -7.06 -15.35 10.01
C VAL A 178 -7.64 -15.50 8.59
N THR A 179 -6.89 -16.12 7.67
CA THR A 179 -7.37 -16.35 6.30
C THR A 179 -8.48 -17.39 6.22
N ALA A 180 -8.51 -18.37 7.12
CA ALA A 180 -9.63 -19.31 7.25
C ALA A 180 -10.91 -18.59 7.68
N ILE A 181 -10.84 -17.74 8.71
CA ILE A 181 -11.97 -16.92 9.17
C ILE A 181 -12.44 -15.98 8.04
N MET A 182 -11.50 -15.33 7.34
CA MET A 182 -11.80 -14.51 6.18
C MET A 182 -12.51 -15.31 5.08
N MET A 183 -12.01 -16.50 4.72
CA MET A 183 -12.58 -17.38 3.70
C MET A 183 -14.01 -17.82 4.08
N LEU A 184 -14.22 -18.25 5.32
CA LEU A 184 -15.56 -18.62 5.82
C LEU A 184 -16.50 -17.40 5.79
N GLY A 185 -16.02 -16.22 6.17
CA GLY A 185 -16.77 -14.97 6.06
C GLY A 185 -17.18 -14.67 4.61
N VAL A 186 -16.28 -14.86 3.65
CA VAL A 186 -16.59 -14.68 2.22
C VAL A 186 -17.64 -15.68 1.75
N ILE A 187 -17.53 -16.96 2.16
CA ILE A 187 -18.46 -18.01 1.76
C ILE A 187 -19.89 -17.73 2.28
N PHE A 188 -20.03 -17.39 3.55
CA PHE A 188 -21.32 -17.31 4.23
C PHE A 188 -21.93 -15.90 4.25
N VAL A 189 -21.12 -14.85 4.22
CA VAL A 189 -21.61 -13.46 4.41
C VAL A 189 -21.69 -12.70 3.09
N ILE A 190 -20.68 -12.87 2.19
CA ILE A 190 -20.62 -12.08 0.96
C ILE A 190 -21.51 -12.71 -0.12
N LYS A 191 -22.54 -11.99 -0.53
CA LYS A 191 -23.38 -12.31 -1.67
C LYS A 191 -22.89 -11.60 -2.93
N GLU A 192 -23.43 -11.98 -4.10
CA GLU A 192 -23.15 -11.26 -5.34
C GLU A 192 -23.72 -9.83 -5.25
N THR A 193 -22.87 -8.84 -5.54
CA THR A 193 -23.23 -7.43 -5.45
C THR A 193 -23.35 -6.75 -6.81
N LEU A 194 -22.86 -7.41 -7.89
CA LEU A 194 -22.94 -6.89 -9.25
C LEU A 194 -23.97 -7.70 -10.06
N PRO A 195 -25.19 -7.16 -10.30
CA PRO A 195 -26.23 -7.81 -11.10
C PRO A 195 -25.72 -8.17 -12.51
N VAL A 196 -26.29 -9.21 -13.09
CA VAL A 196 -25.84 -9.70 -14.42
C VAL A 196 -26.00 -8.62 -15.50
N GLU A 197 -27.02 -7.79 -15.37
CA GLU A 197 -27.36 -6.70 -16.29
C GLU A 197 -26.37 -5.55 -16.27
N GLU A 198 -25.70 -5.36 -15.12
CA GLU A 198 -24.70 -4.30 -14.91
C GLU A 198 -23.26 -4.75 -15.21
N ARG A 199 -23.10 -6.06 -15.52
CA ARG A 199 -21.77 -6.61 -15.83
C ARG A 199 -21.26 -6.10 -17.18
N TYR A 200 -19.95 -5.90 -17.22
CA TYR A 200 -19.29 -5.47 -18.44
C TYR A 200 -19.44 -6.50 -19.57
N GLN A 201 -20.04 -6.11 -20.69
CA GLN A 201 -20.34 -6.97 -21.83
C GLN A 201 -19.17 -7.11 -22.82
N GLY A 202 -18.10 -6.31 -22.67
CA GLY A 202 -16.92 -6.35 -23.53
C GLY A 202 -15.95 -7.50 -23.19
N THR A 203 -14.84 -7.55 -23.90
CA THR A 203 -13.73 -8.46 -23.56
C THR A 203 -13.01 -7.94 -22.32
N ALA A 204 -12.53 -8.82 -21.42
CA ALA A 204 -11.75 -8.40 -20.26
C ALA A 204 -10.52 -7.56 -20.69
N LEU A 205 -9.94 -7.85 -21.85
CA LEU A 205 -8.83 -7.11 -22.45
C LEU A 205 -9.19 -5.66 -22.84
N SER A 206 -10.46 -5.36 -23.19
CA SER A 206 -10.84 -3.99 -23.58
C SER A 206 -10.81 -3.02 -22.40
N VAL A 207 -10.92 -3.49 -21.16
CA VAL A 207 -10.73 -2.65 -19.97
C VAL A 207 -9.28 -2.13 -19.89
N TYR A 208 -8.32 -2.93 -20.36
CA TYR A 208 -6.92 -2.50 -20.42
C TYR A 208 -6.65 -1.45 -21.50
N SER A 209 -7.54 -1.25 -22.47
CA SER A 209 -7.41 -0.19 -23.48
C SER A 209 -7.47 1.22 -22.88
N GLU A 210 -8.06 1.37 -21.70
CA GLU A 210 -8.11 2.64 -20.97
C GLU A 210 -6.81 2.95 -20.22
N LEU A 211 -6.01 1.92 -19.86
CA LEU A 211 -4.77 2.12 -19.09
C LEU A 211 -3.77 3.05 -19.81
N PRO A 212 -3.52 2.93 -21.13
CA PRO A 212 -2.60 3.84 -21.83
C PRO A 212 -3.03 5.31 -21.78
N LYS A 213 -4.34 5.58 -21.63
CA LYS A 213 -4.85 6.95 -21.53
C LYS A 213 -4.45 7.60 -20.22
N VAL A 214 -4.41 6.82 -19.13
CA VAL A 214 -3.99 7.29 -17.79
C VAL A 214 -2.53 7.74 -17.81
N PHE A 215 -1.65 7.02 -18.51
CA PHE A 215 -0.23 7.37 -18.65
C PHE A 215 0.01 8.69 -19.41
N LYS A 216 -0.96 9.17 -20.20
CA LYS A 216 -0.86 10.45 -20.93
C LYS A 216 -1.12 11.67 -20.03
N ILE A 217 -1.71 11.48 -18.84
CA ILE A 217 -2.00 12.58 -17.90
C ILE A 217 -0.75 12.90 -17.11
N ARG A 218 0.06 13.85 -17.58
CA ARG A 218 1.37 14.20 -17.00
C ARG A 218 1.33 14.48 -15.50
N ARG A 219 0.30 15.19 -15.02
CA ARG A 219 0.19 15.54 -13.58
C ARG A 219 -0.18 14.33 -12.73
N TYR A 220 -1.09 13.48 -13.23
CA TYR A 220 -1.38 12.20 -12.59
C TYR A 220 -0.10 11.38 -12.43
N MET A 221 0.66 11.20 -13.52
CA MET A 221 1.92 10.46 -13.51
C MET A 221 2.92 11.04 -12.52
N GLY A 222 3.04 12.37 -12.47
CA GLY A 222 3.95 13.02 -11.54
C GLY A 222 3.61 12.74 -10.07
N PHE A 223 2.39 12.96 -9.65
CA PHE A 223 1.99 12.69 -8.25
C PHE A 223 1.96 11.20 -7.92
N MET A 224 1.51 10.36 -8.84
CA MET A 224 1.50 8.90 -8.69
C MET A 224 2.92 8.37 -8.49
N LEU A 225 3.87 8.74 -9.38
CA LEU A 225 5.27 8.31 -9.27
C LEU A 225 5.95 8.88 -8.02
N THR A 226 5.64 10.11 -7.61
CA THR A 226 6.12 10.67 -6.33
C THR A 226 5.74 9.76 -5.16
N MET A 227 4.48 9.32 -5.09
CA MET A 227 4.01 8.40 -4.06
C MET A 227 4.68 7.02 -4.19
N CYS A 228 4.79 6.48 -5.39
CA CYS A 228 5.33 5.15 -5.64
C CYS A 228 6.85 5.07 -5.35
N PHE A 229 7.63 6.08 -5.70
CA PHE A 229 9.06 6.14 -5.35
C PHE A 229 9.27 6.34 -3.85
N ALA A 230 8.45 7.18 -3.19
CA ALA A 230 8.47 7.29 -1.74
C ALA A 230 8.16 5.94 -1.06
N PHE A 231 7.24 5.15 -1.63
CA PHE A 231 6.99 3.78 -1.17
C PHE A 231 8.17 2.86 -1.42
N GLY A 232 8.90 3.01 -2.53
CA GLY A 232 10.15 2.29 -2.79
C GLY A 232 11.21 2.57 -1.72
N ALA A 233 11.36 3.83 -1.29
CA ALA A 233 12.25 4.20 -0.18
C ALA A 233 11.81 3.56 1.15
N LEU A 234 10.51 3.60 1.46
CA LEU A 234 9.96 2.95 2.65
C LEU A 234 10.18 1.43 2.59
N PHE A 235 9.95 0.81 1.43
CA PHE A 235 10.10 -0.64 1.31
C PHE A 235 11.56 -1.09 1.31
N SER A 236 12.50 -0.23 0.88
CA SER A 236 13.95 -0.43 1.06
C SER A 236 14.33 -0.45 2.55
N TYR A 237 13.74 0.47 3.35
CA TYR A 237 13.85 0.40 4.81
C TYR A 237 13.23 -0.90 5.34
N ILE A 238 12.00 -1.22 4.97
CA ILE A 238 11.27 -2.41 5.45
C ILE A 238 12.09 -3.69 5.23
N SER A 239 12.55 -3.93 4.00
CA SER A 239 13.28 -5.16 3.65
C SER A 239 14.70 -5.22 4.18
N GLY A 240 15.39 -4.06 4.32
CA GLY A 240 16.78 -4.00 4.78
C GLY A 240 16.94 -3.90 6.27
N SER A 241 15.99 -3.21 6.95
CA SER A 241 16.11 -2.91 8.37
C SER A 241 16.22 -4.15 9.25
N THR A 242 15.59 -5.26 8.88
CA THR A 242 15.64 -6.51 9.64
C THR A 242 17.07 -7.00 9.77
N PHE A 243 17.83 -7.06 8.67
CA PHE A 243 19.23 -7.49 8.68
C PHE A 243 20.14 -6.43 9.30
N VAL A 244 19.96 -5.16 8.94
CA VAL A 244 20.79 -4.06 9.45
C VAL A 244 20.62 -3.90 10.97
N LEU A 245 19.39 -3.89 11.48
CA LEU A 245 19.15 -3.67 12.90
C LEU A 245 19.42 -4.91 13.75
N GLN A 246 19.09 -6.12 13.28
CA GLN A 246 19.27 -7.34 14.06
C GLN A 246 20.68 -7.94 13.90
N LYS A 247 21.18 -8.13 12.64
CA LYS A 247 22.46 -8.81 12.42
C LYS A 247 23.67 -7.89 12.56
N ILE A 248 23.57 -6.61 12.13
CA ILE A 248 24.71 -5.67 12.16
C ILE A 248 24.72 -4.86 13.45
N LEU A 249 23.58 -4.28 13.86
CA LEU A 249 23.46 -3.46 15.07
C LEU A 249 23.09 -4.26 16.33
N GLY A 250 22.83 -5.58 16.21
CA GLY A 250 22.66 -6.50 17.32
C GLY A 250 21.35 -6.36 18.10
N LEU A 251 20.29 -5.79 17.52
CA LEU A 251 18.99 -5.73 18.18
C LEU A 251 18.35 -7.12 18.25
N SER A 252 17.72 -7.42 19.40
CA SER A 252 16.86 -8.59 19.50
C SER A 252 15.59 -8.42 18.64
N GLU A 253 14.90 -9.53 18.35
CA GLU A 253 13.62 -9.51 17.63
C GLU A 253 12.58 -8.61 18.30
N THR A 254 12.54 -8.62 19.64
CA THR A 254 11.65 -7.75 20.43
C THR A 254 12.02 -6.28 20.29
N GLN A 255 13.31 -5.94 20.37
CA GLN A 255 13.78 -4.57 20.17
C GLN A 255 13.50 -4.08 18.76
N PHE A 256 13.76 -4.91 17.74
CA PHE A 256 13.41 -4.63 16.35
C PHE A 256 11.91 -4.34 16.19
N THR A 257 11.05 -5.18 16.76
CA THR A 257 9.60 -5.04 16.74
C THR A 257 9.15 -3.70 17.33
N ILE A 258 9.73 -3.30 18.47
CA ILE A 258 9.43 -2.01 19.12
C ILE A 258 9.84 -0.84 18.21
N VAL A 259 11.06 -0.88 17.65
CA VAL A 259 11.56 0.15 16.72
C VAL A 259 10.65 0.28 15.51
N PHE A 260 10.26 -0.85 14.91
CA PHE A 260 9.37 -0.85 13.76
C PHE A 260 7.97 -0.29 14.12
N GLY A 261 7.45 -0.64 15.30
CA GLY A 261 6.20 -0.09 15.82
C GLY A 261 6.27 1.43 16.02
N VAL A 262 7.35 1.95 16.61
CA VAL A 262 7.58 3.39 16.79
C VAL A 262 7.65 4.11 15.44
N ASN A 263 8.35 3.55 14.45
CA ASN A 263 8.43 4.10 13.11
C ASN A 263 7.05 4.14 12.43
N SER A 264 6.24 3.10 12.61
CA SER A 264 4.88 3.04 12.07
C SER A 264 3.96 4.08 12.74
N ILE A 265 4.10 4.30 14.05
CA ILE A 265 3.40 5.39 14.75
C ILE A 265 3.79 6.75 14.15
N GLY A 266 5.06 6.95 13.80
CA GLY A 266 5.52 8.15 13.10
C GLY A 266 4.76 8.40 11.80
N ILE A 267 4.58 7.37 10.96
CA ILE A 267 3.79 7.47 9.71
C ILE A 267 2.36 7.91 10.02
N VAL A 268 1.69 7.26 10.97
CA VAL A 268 0.29 7.56 11.33
C VAL A 268 0.14 8.97 11.89
N LEU A 269 1.04 9.38 12.80
CA LEU A 269 1.03 10.70 13.40
C LEU A 269 1.19 11.81 12.35
N PHE A 270 2.19 11.69 11.48
CA PHE A 270 2.44 12.70 10.45
C PHE A 270 1.37 12.67 9.35
N SER A 271 0.76 11.52 9.06
CA SER A 271 -0.42 11.43 8.19
C SER A 271 -1.64 12.15 8.81
N ALA A 272 -1.86 12.01 10.11
CA ALA A 272 -2.93 12.72 10.83
C ALA A 272 -2.68 14.24 10.86
N ILE A 273 -1.43 14.67 11.07
CA ILE A 273 -1.03 16.09 10.98
C ILE A 273 -1.30 16.61 9.56
N ALA A 274 -0.87 15.88 8.52
CA ALA A 274 -1.10 16.24 7.14
C ALA A 274 -2.58 16.41 6.84
N THR A 275 -3.43 15.49 7.30
CA THR A 275 -4.90 15.55 7.14
C THR A 275 -5.49 16.80 7.78
N LYS A 276 -5.04 17.19 8.98
CA LYS A 276 -5.49 18.42 9.66
C LYS A 276 -5.04 19.71 8.95
N LEU A 277 -3.94 19.64 8.19
CA LEU A 277 -3.43 20.78 7.42
C LEU A 277 -4.15 20.95 6.08
N VAL A 278 -4.79 19.89 5.55
CA VAL A 278 -5.60 19.98 4.32
C VAL A 278 -6.75 20.99 4.54
N GLY A 279 -6.95 21.87 3.57
CA GLY A 279 -7.89 23.01 3.68
C GLY A 279 -7.28 24.28 4.30
N ARG A 280 -6.16 24.16 5.05
CA ARG A 280 -5.39 25.32 5.56
C ARG A 280 -4.12 25.57 4.75
N VAL A 281 -3.54 24.50 4.26
CA VAL A 281 -2.31 24.51 3.46
C VAL A 281 -2.59 23.72 2.18
N ALA A 282 -2.09 24.23 1.05
CA ALA A 282 -2.20 23.55 -0.23
C ALA A 282 -1.56 22.15 -0.17
N GLN A 283 -2.27 21.13 -0.62
CA GLN A 283 -1.79 19.73 -0.54
C GLN A 283 -0.41 19.53 -1.16
N ARG A 284 -0.13 20.19 -2.28
CA ARG A 284 1.19 20.12 -2.93
C ARG A 284 2.30 20.65 -2.02
N ARG A 285 2.05 21.68 -1.18
CA ARG A 285 3.04 22.15 -0.21
C ARG A 285 3.32 21.12 0.87
N ILE A 286 2.30 20.42 1.35
CA ILE A 286 2.45 19.35 2.34
C ILE A 286 3.32 18.23 1.76
N VAL A 287 3.02 17.78 0.52
CA VAL A 287 3.84 16.78 -0.19
C VAL A 287 5.28 17.28 -0.36
N ASN A 288 5.47 18.54 -0.74
CA ASN A 288 6.81 19.10 -0.95
C ASN A 288 7.64 19.12 0.34
N VAL A 289 7.04 19.48 1.48
CA VAL A 289 7.70 19.41 2.80
C VAL A 289 8.09 17.96 3.12
N GLY A 290 7.18 16.99 2.90
CA GLY A 290 7.48 15.57 3.09
C GLY A 290 8.63 15.08 2.21
N VAL A 291 8.67 15.49 0.94
CA VAL A 291 9.73 15.10 -0.02
C VAL A 291 11.08 15.72 0.34
N ILE A 292 11.09 16.99 0.72
CA ILE A 292 12.33 17.68 1.17
C ILE A 292 12.85 17.00 2.45
N SER A 293 11.96 16.75 3.42
CA SER A 293 12.32 16.03 4.65
C SER A 293 12.90 14.65 4.35
N MET A 294 12.24 13.87 3.48
CA MET A 294 12.70 12.54 3.05
C MET A 294 14.09 12.62 2.40
N LEU A 295 14.32 13.58 1.49
CA LEU A 295 15.60 13.76 0.80
C LEU A 295 16.72 14.12 1.77
N VAL A 296 16.49 15.09 2.66
CA VAL A 296 17.48 15.51 3.67
C VAL A 296 17.80 14.35 4.61
N VAL A 297 16.79 13.70 5.14
CA VAL A 297 16.98 12.59 6.10
C VAL A 297 17.67 11.40 5.45
N SER A 298 17.30 11.03 4.21
CA SER A 298 17.98 9.95 3.49
C SER A 298 19.43 10.28 3.14
N SER A 299 19.74 11.55 2.85
CA SER A 299 21.12 12.02 2.66
C SER A 299 21.93 11.88 3.94
N LEU A 300 21.39 12.33 5.08
CA LEU A 300 22.04 12.19 6.38
C LEU A 300 22.22 10.72 6.78
N LEU A 301 21.26 9.87 6.48
CA LEU A 301 21.35 8.42 6.73
C LEU A 301 22.47 7.80 5.90
N LEU A 302 22.57 8.13 4.62
CA LEU A 302 23.63 7.64 3.73
C LEU A 302 25.01 8.14 4.21
N VAL A 303 25.13 9.41 4.57
CA VAL A 303 26.39 9.96 5.13
C VAL A 303 26.75 9.25 6.43
N SER A 304 25.79 9.05 7.32
CA SER A 304 26.01 8.29 8.58
C SER A 304 26.53 6.88 8.30
N PHE A 305 26.01 6.20 7.27
CA PHE A 305 26.46 4.87 6.86
C PHE A 305 27.87 4.90 6.25
N LEU A 306 28.21 5.92 5.48
CA LEU A 306 29.55 6.07 4.87
C LEU A 306 30.64 6.38 5.89
N VAL A 307 30.31 7.13 6.96
CA VAL A 307 31.25 7.48 8.04
C VAL A 307 31.40 6.32 9.04
N GLY A 308 30.35 5.53 9.22
CA GLY A 308 30.30 4.39 10.15
C GLY A 308 28.92 4.27 10.79
N ILE A 309 28.34 3.09 10.67
CA ILE A 309 27.01 2.83 11.22
C ILE A 309 27.02 2.90 12.74
N SER A 310 26.04 3.58 13.33
CA SER A 310 25.81 3.62 14.75
C SER A 310 24.33 3.56 15.09
N LEU A 311 23.98 2.98 16.25
CA LEU A 311 22.60 2.65 16.58
C LEU A 311 21.69 3.89 16.67
N VAL A 312 22.03 4.85 17.52
CA VAL A 312 21.13 5.97 17.83
C VAL A 312 20.85 6.86 16.61
N PRO A 313 21.87 7.35 15.85
CA PRO A 313 21.61 8.09 14.63
C PRO A 313 20.77 7.31 13.61
N THR A 314 21.03 6.02 13.42
CA THR A 314 20.27 5.17 12.51
C THR A 314 18.80 5.12 12.92
N LEU A 315 18.48 4.88 14.20
CA LEU A 315 17.10 4.81 14.68
C LEU A 315 16.36 6.14 14.50
N VAL A 316 17.00 7.27 14.86
CA VAL A 316 16.40 8.61 14.72
C VAL A 316 16.14 8.94 13.25
N LEU A 317 17.12 8.70 12.37
CA LEU A 317 16.97 9.00 10.94
C LEU A 317 15.93 8.10 10.27
N LEU A 318 15.84 6.83 10.64
CA LEU A 318 14.79 5.93 10.15
C LEU A 318 13.39 6.37 10.63
N PHE A 319 13.24 6.82 11.86
CA PHE A 319 11.99 7.39 12.36
C PHE A 319 11.56 8.63 11.57
N LEU A 320 12.48 9.56 11.31
CA LEU A 320 12.21 10.77 10.54
C LEU A 320 11.91 10.45 9.06
N LEU A 321 12.60 9.46 8.48
CA LEU A 321 12.37 8.98 7.12
C LEU A 321 10.95 8.46 6.97
N THR A 322 10.55 7.52 7.84
CA THR A 322 9.22 6.91 7.81
C THR A 322 8.12 7.93 8.10
N SER A 323 8.35 8.84 9.04
CA SER A 323 7.43 9.95 9.33
C SER A 323 7.18 10.85 8.12
N SER A 324 8.21 11.10 7.30
CA SER A 324 8.09 11.87 6.06
C SER A 324 7.11 11.22 5.07
N CYS A 325 7.05 9.87 5.02
CA CYS A 325 6.09 9.13 4.20
C CYS A 325 4.64 9.46 4.58
N GLY A 326 4.35 9.71 5.87
CA GLY A 326 3.03 10.12 6.34
C GLY A 326 2.52 11.41 5.72
N LEU A 327 3.42 12.37 5.42
CA LEU A 327 3.07 13.60 4.72
C LEU A 327 2.81 13.37 3.22
N ILE A 328 3.48 12.38 2.63
CA ILE A 328 3.51 12.15 1.16
C ILE A 328 2.32 11.29 0.72
N PHE A 329 2.13 10.11 1.29
CA PHE A 329 1.26 9.06 0.74
C PHE A 329 -0.17 9.51 0.50
N GLY A 330 -0.87 9.97 1.54
CA GLY A 330 -2.27 10.38 1.44
C GLY A 330 -2.47 11.57 0.51
N ASN A 331 -1.59 12.56 0.60
CA ASN A 331 -1.70 13.79 -0.19
C ASN A 331 -1.33 13.59 -1.65
N ALA A 332 -0.23 12.87 -1.95
CA ALA A 332 0.19 12.61 -3.32
C ALA A 332 -0.82 11.71 -4.05
N SER A 333 -1.37 10.67 -3.39
CA SER A 333 -2.40 9.82 -3.98
C SER A 333 -3.70 10.60 -4.25
N ALA A 334 -4.12 11.48 -3.35
CA ALA A 334 -5.29 12.33 -3.55
C ALA A 334 -5.09 13.29 -4.73
N LEU A 335 -3.92 13.94 -4.82
CA LEU A 335 -3.58 14.81 -5.95
C LEU A 335 -3.56 14.04 -7.27
N ALA A 336 -2.97 12.83 -7.30
CA ALA A 336 -2.96 11.98 -8.48
C ALA A 336 -4.38 11.63 -8.93
N LEU A 337 -5.20 11.07 -8.05
CA LEU A 337 -6.57 10.65 -8.38
C LEU A 337 -7.47 11.83 -8.79
N ASN A 338 -7.25 13.02 -8.24
CA ASN A 338 -7.96 14.22 -8.63
C ASN A 338 -7.71 14.63 -10.09
N GLU A 339 -6.51 14.38 -10.64
CA GLU A 339 -6.19 14.65 -12.05
C GLU A 339 -6.81 13.62 -13.01
N ALA A 340 -7.16 12.44 -12.51
CA ALA A 340 -7.71 11.33 -13.30
C ALA A 340 -9.13 10.92 -12.86
N ARG A 341 -9.94 11.85 -12.34
CA ARG A 341 -11.28 11.55 -11.76
C ARG A 341 -12.19 10.77 -12.69
N HIS A 342 -12.17 11.08 -13.99
CA HIS A 342 -12.98 10.41 -15.00
C HIS A 342 -12.53 8.96 -15.31
N MET A 343 -11.34 8.56 -14.82
CA MET A 343 -10.77 7.22 -14.95
C MET A 343 -10.24 6.71 -13.60
N ALA A 344 -10.91 7.04 -12.48
CA ALA A 344 -10.41 6.80 -11.14
C ALA A 344 -10.11 5.31 -10.85
N GLY A 345 -10.90 4.39 -11.41
CA GLY A 345 -10.66 2.94 -11.28
C GLY A 345 -9.34 2.52 -11.92
N SER A 346 -9.14 2.86 -13.20
CA SER A 346 -7.89 2.56 -13.94
C SER A 346 -6.69 3.26 -13.31
N ALA A 347 -6.85 4.52 -12.89
CA ALA A 347 -5.81 5.28 -12.20
C ALA A 347 -5.39 4.62 -10.87
N SER A 348 -6.35 4.19 -10.06
CA SER A 348 -6.07 3.49 -8.79
C SER A 348 -5.39 2.15 -9.02
N ALA A 349 -5.78 1.39 -10.04
CA ALA A 349 -5.16 0.12 -10.40
C ALA A 349 -3.70 0.29 -10.84
N VAL A 350 -3.43 1.27 -11.73
CA VAL A 350 -2.06 1.60 -12.16
C VAL A 350 -1.22 2.02 -10.98
N MET A 351 -1.72 2.91 -10.13
CA MET A 351 -1.01 3.40 -8.94
C MET A 351 -0.64 2.25 -7.99
N GLY A 352 -1.58 1.36 -7.65
CA GLY A 352 -1.32 0.22 -6.78
C GLY A 352 -0.34 -0.78 -7.38
N THR A 353 -0.44 -1.03 -8.69
CA THR A 353 0.48 -1.91 -9.41
C THR A 353 1.91 -1.37 -9.43
N VAL A 354 2.09 -0.09 -9.81
CA VAL A 354 3.42 0.54 -9.84
C VAL A 354 4.01 0.60 -8.43
N GLN A 355 3.21 0.92 -7.42
CA GLN A 355 3.63 0.91 -6.02
C GLN A 355 4.14 -0.47 -5.60
N ALA A 356 3.39 -1.53 -5.87
CA ALA A 356 3.79 -2.89 -5.52
C ALA A 356 5.03 -3.36 -6.31
N MET A 357 5.16 -2.99 -7.58
CA MET A 357 6.35 -3.30 -8.39
C MET A 357 7.61 -2.61 -7.85
N LEU A 358 7.53 -1.33 -7.45
CA LEU A 358 8.67 -0.63 -6.83
C LEU A 358 9.02 -1.21 -5.46
N GLY A 359 8.03 -1.63 -4.67
CA GLY A 359 8.26 -2.41 -3.46
C GLY A 359 8.98 -3.74 -3.74
N ALA A 360 8.57 -4.45 -4.78
CA ALA A 360 9.22 -5.70 -5.19
C ALA A 360 10.68 -5.51 -5.60
N LEU A 361 11.00 -4.40 -6.25
CA LEU A 361 12.37 -4.07 -6.66
C LEU A 361 13.26 -3.66 -5.48
N ALA A 362 12.68 -3.06 -4.44
CA ALA A 362 13.44 -2.56 -3.30
C ALA A 362 14.17 -3.68 -2.53
N ALA A 363 13.53 -4.84 -2.33
CA ALA A 363 14.12 -5.93 -1.56
C ALA A 363 15.41 -6.49 -2.19
N PRO A 364 15.47 -6.87 -3.48
CA PRO A 364 16.73 -7.29 -4.09
C PRO A 364 17.77 -6.18 -4.15
N LEU A 365 17.39 -4.90 -4.35
CA LEU A 365 18.32 -3.77 -4.33
C LEU A 365 19.02 -3.60 -2.98
N VAL A 366 18.36 -3.96 -1.90
CA VAL A 366 18.93 -3.86 -0.54
C VAL A 366 19.79 -5.08 -0.21
N SER A 367 19.42 -6.27 -0.69
CA SER A 367 20.02 -7.53 -0.25
C SER A 367 21.08 -8.08 -1.18
N PHE A 368 21.37 -7.43 -2.32
CA PHE A 368 22.29 -7.97 -3.35
C PHE A 368 23.75 -8.13 -2.85
N ALA A 369 24.18 -7.31 -1.89
CA ALA A 369 25.55 -7.37 -1.34
C ALA A 369 25.70 -8.30 -0.12
N GLY A 370 24.63 -8.96 0.32
CA GLY A 370 24.65 -9.92 1.43
C GLY A 370 24.25 -9.36 2.79
N GLU A 371 24.35 -10.21 3.81
CA GLU A 371 23.81 -9.96 5.15
C GLU A 371 24.61 -8.98 6.02
N HIS A 372 25.87 -8.77 5.70
CA HIS A 372 26.79 -7.95 6.48
C HIS A 372 26.99 -6.56 5.90
N GLU A 373 26.27 -6.25 4.82
CA GLU A 373 26.36 -4.96 4.13
C GLU A 373 25.12 -4.10 4.38
N TYR A 374 25.32 -2.93 4.94
CA TYR A 374 24.26 -1.94 5.22
C TYR A 374 24.19 -0.82 4.18
N LEU A 375 25.27 -0.60 3.43
CA LEU A 375 25.34 0.45 2.42
C LEU A 375 24.28 0.34 1.32
N PRO A 376 23.93 -0.87 0.79
CA PRO A 376 22.88 -1.00 -0.22
C PRO A 376 21.54 -0.46 0.24
N MET A 377 21.18 -0.64 1.52
CA MET A 377 19.96 -0.05 2.08
C MET A 377 20.01 1.48 2.04
N GLY A 378 21.14 2.08 2.44
CA GLY A 378 21.35 3.53 2.39
C GLY A 378 21.25 4.09 0.97
N PHE A 379 21.94 3.48 0.01
CA PHE A 379 21.90 3.88 -1.39
C PHE A 379 20.52 3.71 -2.02
N SER A 380 19.82 2.62 -1.73
CA SER A 380 18.47 2.37 -2.24
C SER A 380 17.48 3.40 -1.71
N ILE A 381 17.47 3.68 -0.39
CA ILE A 381 16.62 4.71 0.22
C ILE A 381 16.91 6.08 -0.38
N PHE A 382 18.18 6.48 -0.48
CA PHE A 382 18.58 7.75 -1.04
C PHE A 382 18.22 7.86 -2.53
N GLY A 383 18.47 6.83 -3.33
CA GLY A 383 18.13 6.80 -4.75
C GLY A 383 16.64 6.99 -5.00
N PHE A 384 15.80 6.27 -4.25
CA PHE A 384 14.34 6.45 -4.32
C PHE A 384 13.89 7.83 -3.83
N ALA A 385 14.52 8.41 -2.80
CA ALA A 385 14.22 9.75 -2.33
C ALA A 385 14.58 10.82 -3.38
N VAL A 386 15.71 10.69 -4.07
CA VAL A 386 16.10 11.56 -5.19
C VAL A 386 15.07 11.45 -6.33
N LEU A 387 14.67 10.24 -6.72
CA LEU A 387 13.65 10.03 -7.76
C LEU A 387 12.31 10.65 -7.34
N THR A 388 11.92 10.52 -6.07
CA THR A 388 10.71 11.16 -5.51
C THR A 388 10.75 12.66 -5.68
N ALA A 389 11.89 13.30 -5.35
CA ALA A 389 12.08 14.74 -5.45
C ALA A 389 12.10 15.21 -6.92
N LEU A 390 12.85 14.54 -7.78
CA LEU A 390 12.94 14.87 -9.20
C LEU A 390 11.57 14.83 -9.87
N VAL A 391 10.80 13.77 -9.64
CA VAL A 391 9.47 13.63 -10.22
C VAL A 391 8.51 14.69 -9.72
N LEU A 392 8.48 14.98 -8.40
CA LEU A 392 7.62 16.04 -7.87
C LEU A 392 7.96 17.40 -8.45
N TRP A 393 9.24 17.74 -8.54
CA TRP A 393 9.69 19.06 -8.98
C TRP A 393 9.55 19.27 -10.49
N THR A 394 9.58 18.18 -11.28
CA THR A 394 9.30 18.23 -12.72
C THR A 394 7.80 18.15 -13.04
N THR A 395 6.94 17.83 -12.06
CA THR A 395 5.48 17.80 -12.24
C THR A 395 4.94 19.20 -12.48
N PRO A 396 4.19 19.43 -13.59
CA PRO A 396 3.64 20.74 -13.93
C PRO A 396 2.84 21.36 -12.78
N ARG A 397 2.96 22.67 -12.59
CA ARG A 397 2.27 23.43 -11.55
C ARG A 397 0.97 24.01 -12.09
N LYS A 398 -0.02 24.16 -11.21
CA LYS A 398 -1.27 24.90 -11.48
C LYS A 398 -1.47 25.91 -10.35
N ASP A 399 -2.17 27.01 -10.63
CA ASP A 399 -2.48 28.02 -9.59
C ASP A 399 -3.27 27.45 -8.44
N SER A 400 -4.17 26.48 -8.70
CA SER A 400 -4.88 25.72 -7.69
C SER A 400 -3.99 24.91 -6.73
N ASP A 401 -2.73 24.63 -7.10
CA ASP A 401 -1.78 23.92 -6.23
C ASP A 401 -1.34 24.76 -5.03
N TYR A 402 -1.58 26.08 -5.07
CA TYR A 402 -1.16 27.03 -4.04
C TYR A 402 -2.31 27.61 -3.23
N SER A 403 -3.58 27.40 -3.65
CA SER A 403 -4.76 27.81 -2.92
C SER A 403 -5.17 26.73 -1.90
N ALA A 404 -5.51 27.15 -0.68
CA ALA A 404 -5.94 26.24 0.37
C ALA A 404 -7.28 25.56 0.03
N ASP A 405 -8.18 26.27 -0.70
CA ASP A 405 -9.52 25.81 -1.04
C ASP A 405 -9.62 25.03 -2.36
N GLY A 406 -8.50 24.88 -3.11
CA GLY A 406 -8.54 24.25 -4.43
C GLY A 406 -9.38 25.00 -5.48
N LYS A 407 -9.96 26.15 -5.12
CA LYS A 407 -10.70 27.03 -6.03
C LYS A 407 -9.71 27.96 -6.73
N SER A 408 -9.64 27.86 -8.05
CA SER A 408 -9.03 28.90 -8.86
C SER A 408 -9.82 30.20 -8.59
N HIS A 409 -9.14 31.26 -8.18
CA HIS A 409 -9.71 32.60 -8.37
C HIS A 409 -9.83 32.77 -9.88
N GLY A 410 -11.03 32.55 -10.43
CA GLY A 410 -11.38 32.92 -11.76
C GLY A 410 -11.03 34.39 -11.92
N ALA A 411 -10.17 34.67 -12.89
CA ALA A 411 -9.95 36.04 -13.36
C ALA A 411 -11.32 36.65 -13.62
N GLY A 412 -11.60 37.75 -12.97
CA GLY A 412 -12.84 38.49 -13.15
C GLY A 412 -13.00 38.84 -14.64
N GLU A 413 -13.88 38.14 -15.30
CA GLU A 413 -14.48 38.65 -16.52
C GLU A 413 -15.36 39.83 -16.11
N GLY A 414 -14.84 41.01 -16.45
CA GLY A 414 -15.61 42.23 -16.38
C GLY A 414 -16.89 42.08 -17.21
N GLN A 415 -18.02 41.93 -16.52
CA GLN A 415 -19.32 42.21 -17.14
C GLN A 415 -19.42 43.71 -17.39
N GLY A 416 -19.03 44.09 -18.61
CA GLY A 416 -19.42 45.38 -19.18
C GLY A 416 -20.94 45.48 -19.21
N THR A 417 -21.49 46.33 -18.40
CA THR A 417 -22.87 46.79 -18.49
C THR A 417 -23.13 47.37 -19.89
N PRO A 418 -24.15 46.94 -20.63
CA PRO A 418 -24.61 47.70 -21.77
C PRO A 418 -25.36 48.92 -21.28
N ALA A 419 -24.84 50.06 -21.63
CA ALA A 419 -25.53 51.36 -21.43
C ALA A 419 -26.89 51.35 -22.15
N ALA A 420 -27.95 51.65 -21.43
CA ALA A 420 -29.24 52.02 -21.95
C ALA A 420 -29.08 53.37 -22.71
N GLY A 421 -29.47 53.37 -23.98
CA GLY A 421 -29.60 54.58 -24.80
C GLY A 421 -30.89 54.51 -25.58
N HIS A 422 -31.81 55.38 -25.23
CA HIS A 422 -33.03 55.87 -25.90
C HIS A 422 -33.91 54.90 -26.67
#